data_89e72c38b8be29db4eef36731be2d047
#
_entry.id   89e72c38b8be29db4eef36731be2d047
#
_cell.length_a   1.000
_cell.length_b   1.000
_cell.length_c   1.000
_cell.angle_alpha   90.00
_cell.angle_beta   90.00
_cell.angle_gamma   90.00
#
_symmetry.space_group_name_H-M   'P 1'
#
loop_
_entity.id
_entity.type
_entity.pdbx_description
1 polymer ?
#
loop_
_entity_poly.entity_id
_entity_poly.type
_entity_poly.pdbx_seq_one_letter_code
_entity_poly.pdbx_strand_id
1 'polypeptide(L)'
;LGTLAAVLRPINANIPNFDELSLPADQLMRWSQRSSGLVLICGPTGAGKSTTLAAILGQLNQTTQRHIITLENPIEYLFVPENCWFSQREIGTDTPSFAVGLRAALRQSPDIILLGEIRDSETAITALQASETGHLVLATLHSANTTDALERLTNLFPAAERNFALSLLASELLGIFSQKLLPSTKDTLIPAYEILSNEGAVSDWLRDLDLAAITEHVHRSGVDGNVSLLTCLAHLCAEELVTPEVAEAYCDRPGELRRLLRGIE
;
A
#
# COMPACT_ATOMS: atom_id res chain seq x y z
N LEU A 1 -1.24 15.76 -41.30
CA LEU A 1 -1.48 14.75 -40.36
C LEU A 1 -0.21 13.93 -40.19
N GLY A 2 0.70 14.23 -39.36
CA GLY A 2 2.02 13.61 -39.15
C GLY A 2 2.90 14.47 -38.26
N THR A 3 2.28 15.18 -37.30
CA THR A 3 3.03 15.88 -36.26
C THR A 3 3.48 14.87 -35.20
N LEU A 4 4.79 14.89 -34.91
CA LEU A 4 5.34 14.16 -33.76
C LEU A 4 4.82 14.82 -32.50
N ALA A 5 4.32 13.98 -31.56
CA ALA A 5 3.94 14.39 -30.20
C ALA A 5 4.76 13.57 -29.21
N ALA A 6 5.21 14.20 -28.13
CA ALA A 6 5.90 13.54 -27.06
C ALA A 6 5.26 13.95 -25.73
N VAL A 7 5.14 12.99 -24.81
CA VAL A 7 4.77 13.22 -23.41
C VAL A 7 5.99 12.86 -22.57
N LEU A 8 6.48 13.84 -21.81
CA LEU A 8 7.64 13.66 -20.94
C LEU A 8 7.16 13.63 -19.49
N ARG A 9 7.55 12.61 -18.74
CA ARG A 9 7.35 12.52 -17.29
C ARG A 9 8.72 12.54 -16.62
N PRO A 10 9.02 13.53 -15.79
CA PRO A 10 10.28 13.54 -15.05
C PRO A 10 10.32 12.38 -14.03
N ILE A 11 11.49 11.77 -13.87
CA ILE A 11 11.73 10.81 -12.81
C ILE A 11 12.25 11.59 -11.59
N ASN A 12 11.67 11.35 -10.41
CA ASN A 12 12.05 12.05 -9.20
C ASN A 12 13.29 11.41 -8.56
N ALA A 13 14.30 12.22 -8.28
CA ALA A 13 15.48 11.82 -7.51
C ALA A 13 15.37 12.18 -6.01
N ASN A 14 14.53 13.14 -5.66
CA ASN A 14 14.26 13.50 -4.27
C ASN A 14 13.15 12.62 -3.73
N ILE A 15 13.46 11.83 -2.73
CA ILE A 15 12.52 10.96 -2.03
C ILE A 15 12.06 11.72 -0.79
N PRO A 16 10.76 12.04 -0.67
CA PRO A 16 10.25 12.72 0.52
C PRO A 16 10.24 11.78 1.72
N ASN A 17 10.42 12.33 2.91
CA ASN A 17 10.33 11.57 4.16
C ASN A 17 8.87 11.47 4.67
N PHE A 18 8.65 10.67 5.72
CA PHE A 18 7.31 10.45 6.28
C PHE A 18 6.68 11.73 6.86
N ASP A 19 7.48 12.61 7.48
CA ASP A 19 6.99 13.84 8.09
C ASP A 19 6.52 14.84 7.01
N GLU A 20 7.28 14.98 5.92
CA GLU A 20 6.90 15.79 4.77
C GLU A 20 5.60 15.31 4.13
N LEU A 21 5.34 14.01 4.18
CA LEU A 21 4.14 13.40 3.61
C LEU A 21 2.98 13.28 4.62
N SER A 22 3.19 13.60 5.88
CA SER A 22 2.20 13.38 6.96
C SER A 22 1.69 11.92 7.00
N LEU A 23 2.61 10.96 6.85
CA LEU A 23 2.31 9.53 6.87
C LEU A 23 2.55 8.91 8.26
N PRO A 24 1.81 7.85 8.65
CA PRO A 24 2.00 7.15 9.93
C PRO A 24 3.27 6.28 9.89
N ALA A 25 4.43 6.91 10.14
CA ALA A 25 5.74 6.28 10.04
C ALA A 25 5.86 5.00 10.86
N ASP A 26 5.41 5.03 12.12
CA ASP A 26 5.52 3.90 13.05
C ASP A 26 4.86 2.62 12.50
N GLN A 27 3.64 2.75 11.99
CA GLN A 27 2.92 1.60 11.45
C GLN A 27 3.52 1.09 10.15
N LEU A 28 3.87 1.99 9.22
CA LEU A 28 4.47 1.61 7.94
C LEU A 28 5.85 0.97 8.13
N MET A 29 6.67 1.51 9.04
CA MET A 29 7.99 0.95 9.36
C MET A 29 7.90 -0.36 10.14
N ARG A 30 6.92 -0.53 11.04
CA ARG A 30 6.67 -1.78 11.75
C ARG A 30 6.48 -2.96 10.79
N TRP A 31 5.76 -2.77 9.70
CA TRP A 31 5.63 -3.79 8.65
C TRP A 31 6.90 -3.93 7.81
N SER A 32 7.49 -2.79 7.41
CA SER A 32 8.61 -2.77 6.46
C SER A 32 9.92 -3.25 7.05
N GLN A 33 10.04 -3.32 8.38
CA GLN A 33 11.19 -3.89 9.08
C GLN A 33 11.12 -5.42 9.22
N ARG A 34 9.98 -6.04 8.91
CA ARG A 34 9.85 -7.50 8.94
C ARG A 34 10.79 -8.14 7.91
N SER A 35 11.19 -9.38 8.19
CA SER A 35 12.03 -10.17 7.28
C SER A 35 11.24 -10.76 6.13
N SER A 36 9.94 -11.00 6.32
CA SER A 36 9.04 -11.58 5.32
C SER A 36 7.61 -11.10 5.53
N GLY A 37 6.78 -11.29 4.53
CA GLY A 37 5.36 -10.97 4.53
C GLY A 37 4.96 -10.08 3.36
N LEU A 38 3.67 -9.83 3.24
CA LEU A 38 3.08 -8.98 2.20
C LEU A 38 2.51 -7.71 2.82
N VAL A 39 2.89 -6.56 2.28
CA VAL A 39 2.27 -5.26 2.59
C VAL A 39 1.63 -4.72 1.31
N LEU A 40 0.37 -4.34 1.40
CA LEU A 40 -0.37 -3.76 0.29
C LEU A 40 -0.61 -2.27 0.50
N ILE A 41 -0.17 -1.45 -0.46
CA ILE A 41 -0.47 -0.02 -0.51
C ILE A 41 -1.55 0.21 -1.56
N CYS A 42 -2.71 0.68 -1.12
CA CYS A 42 -3.91 0.77 -1.93
C CYS A 42 -4.37 2.22 -2.12
N GLY A 43 -5.19 2.44 -3.11
CA GLY A 43 -5.78 3.75 -3.40
C GLY A 43 -6.03 3.96 -4.90
N PRO A 44 -6.84 4.94 -5.28
CA PRO A 44 -7.07 5.30 -6.68
C PRO A 44 -5.78 5.76 -7.37
N THR A 45 -5.86 5.96 -8.68
CA THR A 45 -4.76 6.60 -9.42
C THR A 45 -4.55 8.02 -8.90
N GLY A 46 -3.29 8.39 -8.70
CA GLY A 46 -2.94 9.70 -8.14
C GLY A 46 -3.07 9.80 -6.61
N ALA A 47 -3.35 8.70 -5.90
CA ALA A 47 -3.42 8.70 -4.42
C ALA A 47 -2.06 8.78 -3.72
N GLY A 48 -0.93 8.81 -4.44
CA GLY A 48 0.40 8.93 -3.86
C GLY A 48 1.04 7.58 -3.44
N LYS A 49 0.53 6.44 -3.92
CA LYS A 49 1.04 5.09 -3.57
C LYS A 49 2.54 4.93 -3.81
N SER A 50 3.02 5.32 -5.00
CA SER A 50 4.45 5.24 -5.34
C SER A 50 5.30 6.14 -4.46
N THR A 51 4.77 7.31 -4.06
CA THR A 51 5.43 8.24 -3.15
C THR A 51 5.54 7.66 -1.74
N THR A 52 4.48 7.01 -1.25
CA THR A 52 4.49 6.31 0.05
C THR A 52 5.51 5.16 0.04
N LEU A 53 5.53 4.35 -1.02
CA LEU A 53 6.52 3.27 -1.18
C LEU A 53 7.94 3.82 -1.28
N ALA A 54 8.13 4.94 -1.99
CA ALA A 54 9.43 5.60 -2.07
C ALA A 54 9.90 6.08 -0.68
N ALA A 55 9.02 6.67 0.13
CA ALA A 55 9.34 7.08 1.50
C ALA A 55 9.73 5.88 2.39
N ILE A 56 8.99 4.76 2.29
CA ILE A 56 9.32 3.51 3.00
C ILE A 56 10.73 3.02 2.61
N LEU A 57 10.99 2.89 1.30
CA LEU A 57 12.28 2.40 0.82
C LEU A 57 13.41 3.39 1.11
N GLY A 58 13.16 4.70 1.05
CA GLY A 58 14.11 5.74 1.44
C GLY A 58 14.52 5.63 2.90
N GLN A 59 13.57 5.43 3.81
CA GLN A 59 13.84 5.24 5.23
C GLN A 59 14.61 3.93 5.48
N LEU A 60 14.26 2.84 4.82
CA LEU A 60 14.99 1.57 4.91
C LEU A 60 16.43 1.70 4.40
N ASN A 61 16.63 2.45 3.31
CA ASN A 61 17.96 2.72 2.74
C ASN A 61 18.89 3.43 3.73
N GLN A 62 18.34 4.29 4.57
CA GLN A 62 19.10 5.02 5.59
C GLN A 62 19.37 4.19 6.85
N THR A 63 18.50 3.23 7.18
CA THR A 63 18.50 2.59 8.51
C THR A 63 18.81 1.10 8.52
N THR A 64 18.83 0.43 7.36
CA THR A 64 19.02 -1.03 7.26
C THR A 64 20.02 -1.40 6.17
N GLN A 65 20.51 -2.64 6.19
CA GLN A 65 21.35 -3.20 5.14
C GLN A 65 20.58 -4.32 4.44
N ARG A 66 19.93 -4.02 3.31
CA ARG A 66 19.08 -4.95 2.58
C ARG A 66 19.31 -4.87 1.08
N HIS A 67 19.12 -6.00 0.40
CA HIS A 67 19.02 -6.05 -1.06
C HIS A 67 17.56 -5.84 -1.46
N ILE A 68 17.29 -4.78 -2.19
CA ILE A 68 15.96 -4.35 -2.61
C ILE A 68 15.87 -4.46 -4.13
N ILE A 69 14.90 -5.22 -4.62
CA ILE A 69 14.58 -5.30 -6.04
C ILE A 69 13.23 -4.63 -6.28
N THR A 70 13.17 -3.69 -7.21
CA THR A 70 11.90 -3.08 -7.62
C THR A 70 11.51 -3.51 -9.03
N LEU A 71 10.22 -3.74 -9.24
CA LEU A 71 9.59 -4.03 -10.52
C LEU A 71 8.50 -2.99 -10.73
N GLU A 72 8.68 -2.08 -11.68
CA GLU A 72 7.86 -0.88 -11.82
C GLU A 72 7.39 -0.65 -13.26
N ASN A 73 6.29 0.09 -13.45
CA ASN A 73 5.78 0.42 -14.79
C ASN A 73 5.09 1.80 -14.82
N PRO A 74 5.82 2.88 -15.13
CA PRO A 74 7.27 3.00 -15.21
C PRO A 74 7.95 3.21 -13.84
N ILE A 75 9.28 3.34 -13.82
CA ILE A 75 10.04 3.80 -12.65
C ILE A 75 9.69 5.28 -12.40
N GLU A 76 9.20 5.60 -11.18
CA GLU A 76 8.83 6.97 -10.80
C GLU A 76 9.87 7.67 -9.91
N TYR A 77 10.64 6.90 -9.13
CA TYR A 77 11.69 7.39 -8.25
C TYR A 77 13.00 6.63 -8.47
N LEU A 78 14.12 7.35 -8.47
CA LEU A 78 15.45 6.75 -8.52
C LEU A 78 16.06 6.72 -7.13
N PHE A 79 16.47 5.52 -6.68
CA PHE A 79 17.11 5.33 -5.41
C PHE A 79 18.64 5.38 -5.57
N VAL A 80 19.28 6.27 -4.82
CA VAL A 80 20.73 6.28 -4.66
C VAL A 80 21.06 5.34 -3.50
N PRO A 81 21.83 4.26 -3.72
CA PRO A 81 22.22 3.34 -2.65
C PRO A 81 23.01 4.05 -1.54
N GLU A 82 22.57 3.89 -0.29
CA GLU A 82 23.28 4.32 0.92
C GLU A 82 23.73 3.08 1.72
N ASN A 83 22.81 2.51 2.52
CA ASN A 83 23.07 1.26 3.25
C ASN A 83 22.46 0.05 2.55
N CYS A 84 21.43 0.24 1.71
CA CYS A 84 20.80 -0.81 0.93
C CYS A 84 21.39 -0.91 -0.48
N TRP A 85 21.30 -2.09 -1.07
CA TRP A 85 21.58 -2.31 -2.48
C TRP A 85 20.27 -2.31 -3.27
N PHE A 86 20.17 -1.52 -4.35
CA PHE A 86 18.99 -1.42 -5.20
C PHE A 86 19.20 -2.02 -6.58
N SER A 87 18.20 -2.78 -7.05
CA SER A 87 18.08 -3.26 -8.43
C SER A 87 16.70 -2.87 -8.95
N GLN A 88 16.59 -1.70 -9.59
CA GLN A 88 15.34 -1.23 -10.17
C GLN A 88 15.16 -1.74 -11.59
N ARG A 89 13.97 -2.24 -11.92
CA ARG A 89 13.62 -2.80 -13.24
C ARG A 89 12.29 -2.25 -13.72
N GLU A 90 12.31 -1.78 -14.95
CA GLU A 90 11.11 -1.30 -15.64
C GLU A 90 10.50 -2.41 -16.50
N ILE A 91 9.18 -2.58 -16.35
CA ILE A 91 8.41 -3.54 -17.16
C ILE A 91 8.36 -3.05 -18.61
N GLY A 92 8.65 -3.96 -19.53
CA GLY A 92 8.71 -3.65 -20.96
C GLY A 92 10.10 -3.21 -21.45
N THR A 93 10.97 -2.76 -20.53
CA THR A 93 12.36 -2.37 -20.83
C THR A 93 13.34 -3.43 -20.31
N ASP A 94 13.32 -3.72 -19.02
CA ASP A 94 14.27 -4.62 -18.34
C ASP A 94 13.70 -6.03 -18.13
N THR A 95 12.39 -6.15 -18.10
CA THR A 95 11.66 -7.41 -17.95
C THR A 95 10.31 -7.35 -18.68
N PRO A 96 9.85 -8.46 -19.30
CA PRO A 96 8.64 -8.44 -20.10
C PRO A 96 7.34 -8.30 -19.30
N SER A 97 7.31 -8.74 -18.03
CA SER A 97 6.12 -8.65 -17.15
C SER A 97 6.50 -8.71 -15.68
N PHE A 98 5.55 -8.33 -14.81
CA PHE A 98 5.70 -8.43 -13.36
C PHE A 98 5.97 -9.87 -12.92
N ALA A 99 5.21 -10.85 -13.41
CA ALA A 99 5.36 -12.26 -13.05
C ALA A 99 6.74 -12.82 -13.45
N VAL A 100 7.23 -12.50 -14.65
CA VAL A 100 8.56 -12.91 -15.12
C VAL A 100 9.66 -12.26 -14.30
N GLY A 101 9.56 -10.95 -14.08
CA GLY A 101 10.49 -10.17 -13.28
C GLY A 101 10.58 -10.67 -11.84
N LEU A 102 9.44 -10.96 -11.22
CA LEU A 102 9.35 -11.47 -9.86
C LEU A 102 10.01 -12.86 -9.71
N ARG A 103 9.70 -13.80 -10.60
CA ARG A 103 10.38 -15.12 -10.61
C ARG A 103 11.89 -14.99 -10.82
N ALA A 104 12.35 -14.02 -11.60
CA ALA A 104 13.78 -13.77 -11.77
C ALA A 104 14.40 -13.15 -10.52
N ALA A 105 13.69 -12.23 -9.86
CA ALA A 105 14.12 -11.58 -8.62
C ALA A 105 14.36 -12.60 -7.48
N LEU A 106 13.47 -13.57 -7.30
CA LEU A 106 13.59 -14.62 -6.26
C LEU A 106 14.88 -15.45 -6.33
N ARG A 107 15.56 -15.47 -7.50
CA ARG A 107 16.85 -16.15 -7.66
C ARG A 107 18.07 -15.25 -7.40
N GLN A 108 17.87 -14.05 -6.91
CA GLN A 108 18.93 -13.06 -6.68
C GLN A 108 19.10 -12.72 -5.21
N SER A 109 18.48 -13.52 -4.32
CA SER A 109 18.53 -13.35 -2.87
C SER A 109 18.18 -11.92 -2.41
N PRO A 110 17.03 -11.35 -2.84
CA PRO A 110 16.58 -10.07 -2.33
C PRO A 110 16.02 -10.23 -0.91
N ASP A 111 16.16 -9.22 -0.09
CA ASP A 111 15.45 -9.13 1.20
C ASP A 111 14.05 -8.53 1.00
N ILE A 112 13.95 -7.56 0.09
CA ILE A 112 12.72 -6.82 -0.18
C ILE A 112 12.45 -6.79 -1.68
N ILE A 113 11.21 -7.04 -2.04
CA ILE A 113 10.73 -6.93 -3.41
C ILE A 113 9.58 -5.91 -3.45
N LEU A 114 9.76 -4.84 -4.25
CA LEU A 114 8.67 -3.92 -4.55
C LEU A 114 8.03 -4.30 -5.88
N LEU A 115 6.72 -4.52 -5.85
CA LEU A 115 5.89 -4.70 -7.03
C LEU A 115 5.07 -3.42 -7.26
N GLY A 116 5.33 -2.73 -8.37
CA GLY A 116 4.59 -1.50 -8.72
C GLY A 116 3.09 -1.71 -8.65
N GLU A 117 2.60 -2.87 -9.14
CA GLU A 117 1.20 -3.28 -8.96
C GLU A 117 0.99 -4.77 -9.17
N ILE A 118 -0.08 -5.31 -8.55
CA ILE A 118 -0.61 -6.65 -8.79
C ILE A 118 -1.85 -6.54 -9.65
N ARG A 119 -1.80 -7.11 -10.88
CA ARG A 119 -2.91 -7.05 -11.86
C ARG A 119 -3.51 -8.40 -12.22
N ASP A 120 -2.79 -9.48 -11.99
CA ASP A 120 -3.14 -10.82 -12.44
C ASP A 120 -2.85 -11.87 -11.37
N SER A 121 -3.47 -13.04 -11.52
CA SER A 121 -3.34 -14.15 -10.57
C SER A 121 -1.92 -14.70 -10.49
N GLU A 122 -1.17 -14.73 -11.59
CA GLU A 122 0.19 -15.25 -11.62
C GLU A 122 1.14 -14.37 -10.78
N THR A 123 1.04 -13.04 -10.92
CA THR A 123 1.79 -12.10 -10.08
C THR A 123 1.37 -12.19 -8.62
N ALA A 124 0.06 -12.28 -8.35
CA ALA A 124 -0.49 -12.35 -7.00
C ALA A 124 -0.02 -13.61 -6.25
N ILE A 125 -0.14 -14.80 -6.87
CA ILE A 125 0.29 -16.05 -6.22
C ILE A 125 1.81 -16.10 -6.03
N THR A 126 2.58 -15.59 -7.00
CA THR A 126 4.04 -15.54 -6.89
C THR A 126 4.48 -14.58 -5.78
N ALA A 127 3.77 -13.47 -5.58
CA ALA A 127 4.03 -12.53 -4.48
C ALA A 127 3.76 -13.16 -3.11
N LEU A 128 2.64 -13.89 -2.96
CA LEU A 128 2.32 -14.62 -1.73
C LEU A 128 3.35 -15.71 -1.43
N GLN A 129 3.76 -16.48 -2.44
CA GLN A 129 4.80 -17.51 -2.30
C GLN A 129 6.18 -16.90 -1.96
N ALA A 130 6.51 -15.74 -2.51
CA ALA A 130 7.71 -15.00 -2.15
C ALA A 130 7.70 -14.61 -0.66
N SER A 131 6.56 -14.15 -0.17
CA SER A 131 6.38 -13.80 1.26
C SER A 131 6.54 -15.04 2.16
N GLU A 132 5.94 -16.17 1.78
CA GLU A 132 6.07 -17.46 2.49
C GLU A 132 7.52 -17.97 2.54
N THR A 133 8.29 -17.71 1.47
CA THR A 133 9.69 -18.16 1.37
C THR A 133 10.70 -17.19 1.96
N GLY A 134 10.27 -16.22 2.74
CA GLY A 134 11.15 -15.39 3.55
C GLY A 134 11.51 -14.03 2.95
N HIS A 135 10.74 -13.54 1.98
CA HIS A 135 10.93 -12.22 1.39
C HIS A 135 9.86 -11.23 1.87
N LEU A 136 10.24 -9.99 2.12
CA LEU A 136 9.27 -8.91 2.31
C LEU A 136 8.80 -8.39 0.95
N VAL A 137 7.51 -8.50 0.69
CA VAL A 137 6.91 -8.00 -0.55
C VAL A 137 6.07 -6.75 -0.25
N LEU A 138 6.42 -5.65 -0.90
CA LEU A 138 5.65 -4.41 -0.90
C LEU A 138 4.97 -4.28 -2.26
N ALA A 139 3.65 -4.17 -2.31
CA ALA A 139 2.94 -4.12 -3.57
C ALA A 139 1.83 -3.08 -3.58
N THR A 140 1.41 -2.62 -4.78
CA THR A 140 0.22 -1.76 -4.87
C THR A 140 -0.97 -2.48 -5.48
N LEU A 141 -2.15 -1.99 -5.09
CA LEU A 141 -3.44 -2.32 -5.69
C LEU A 141 -4.25 -1.03 -5.93
N HIS A 142 -5.04 -1.02 -7.00
CA HIS A 142 -6.00 0.05 -7.25
C HIS A 142 -7.35 -0.32 -6.63
N SER A 143 -7.60 0.08 -5.40
CA SER A 143 -8.87 -0.14 -4.67
C SER A 143 -9.23 1.09 -3.85
N ALA A 144 -10.51 1.22 -3.48
CA ALA A 144 -11.00 2.40 -2.77
C ALA A 144 -10.68 2.38 -1.27
N ASN A 145 -10.65 1.20 -0.65
CA ASN A 145 -10.43 0.93 0.77
C ASN A 145 -9.76 -0.43 0.98
N THR A 146 -9.54 -0.81 2.23
CA THR A 146 -8.85 -2.07 2.59
C THR A 146 -9.66 -3.31 2.25
N THR A 147 -10.99 -3.28 2.45
CA THR A 147 -11.88 -4.41 2.13
C THR A 147 -11.99 -4.63 0.62
N ASP A 148 -12.15 -3.56 -0.17
CA ASP A 148 -12.13 -3.62 -1.63
C ASP A 148 -10.80 -4.18 -2.16
N ALA A 149 -9.68 -3.89 -1.48
CA ALA A 149 -8.37 -4.43 -1.83
C ALA A 149 -8.33 -5.95 -1.67
N LEU A 150 -8.88 -6.47 -0.56
CA LEU A 150 -9.00 -7.90 -0.31
C LEU A 150 -9.90 -8.58 -1.33
N GLU A 151 -11.08 -8.03 -1.56
CA GLU A 151 -12.02 -8.55 -2.55
C GLU A 151 -11.41 -8.58 -3.94
N ARG A 152 -10.76 -7.49 -4.36
CA ARG A 152 -10.09 -7.40 -5.65
C ARG A 152 -8.97 -8.41 -5.79
N LEU A 153 -8.11 -8.54 -4.78
CA LEU A 153 -7.01 -9.50 -4.79
C LEU A 153 -7.53 -10.94 -4.88
N THR A 154 -8.54 -11.29 -4.08
CA THR A 154 -9.11 -12.64 -4.07
C THR A 154 -9.87 -12.99 -5.35
N ASN A 155 -10.46 -12.00 -6.02
CA ASN A 155 -11.12 -12.17 -7.31
C ASN A 155 -10.14 -12.38 -8.49
N LEU A 156 -8.85 -12.13 -8.32
CA LEU A 156 -7.84 -12.50 -9.33
C LEU A 156 -7.68 -14.01 -9.46
N PHE A 157 -7.95 -14.77 -8.38
CA PHE A 157 -7.70 -16.22 -8.37
C PHE A 157 -8.85 -17.02 -8.98
N PRO A 158 -8.54 -18.00 -9.84
CA PRO A 158 -9.52 -19.00 -10.25
C PRO A 158 -10.14 -19.70 -9.03
N ALA A 159 -11.40 -20.15 -9.16
CA ALA A 159 -12.12 -20.79 -8.05
C ALA A 159 -11.37 -21.99 -7.44
N ALA A 160 -10.65 -22.76 -8.27
CA ALA A 160 -9.86 -23.91 -7.82
C ALA A 160 -8.63 -23.54 -6.96
N GLU A 161 -8.09 -22.34 -7.11
CA GLU A 161 -6.87 -21.87 -6.42
C GLU A 161 -7.20 -20.93 -5.25
N ARG A 162 -8.44 -20.44 -5.17
CA ARG A 162 -8.84 -19.38 -4.23
C ARG A 162 -8.60 -19.77 -2.78
N ASN A 163 -8.97 -20.97 -2.36
CA ASN A 163 -8.78 -21.41 -0.96
C ASN A 163 -7.30 -21.49 -0.57
N PHE A 164 -6.44 -21.91 -1.49
CA PHE A 164 -5.01 -21.93 -1.26
C PHE A 164 -4.46 -20.50 -1.15
N ALA A 165 -4.86 -19.62 -2.06
CA ALA A 165 -4.48 -18.21 -2.02
C ALA A 165 -4.96 -17.49 -0.75
N LEU A 166 -6.19 -17.77 -0.27
CA LEU A 166 -6.71 -17.24 0.99
C LEU A 166 -5.89 -17.73 2.20
N SER A 167 -5.48 -18.99 2.21
CA SER A 167 -4.63 -19.52 3.28
C SER A 167 -3.27 -18.82 3.31
N LEU A 168 -2.64 -18.60 2.15
CA LEU A 168 -1.39 -17.83 2.06
C LEU A 168 -1.59 -16.37 2.44
N LEU A 169 -2.67 -15.74 1.98
CA LEU A 169 -2.98 -14.36 2.31
C LEU A 169 -3.17 -14.20 3.83
N ALA A 170 -3.87 -15.12 4.47
CA ALA A 170 -4.11 -15.10 5.91
C ALA A 170 -2.82 -15.25 6.74
N SER A 171 -1.82 -15.99 6.23
CA SER A 171 -0.54 -16.18 6.92
C SER A 171 0.47 -15.08 6.61
N GLU A 172 0.51 -14.60 5.36
CA GLU A 172 1.60 -13.75 4.87
C GLU A 172 1.26 -12.26 4.83
N LEU A 173 -0.02 -11.87 4.80
CA LEU A 173 -0.39 -10.46 4.84
C LEU A 173 0.03 -9.85 6.19
N LEU A 174 0.83 -8.79 6.15
CA LEU A 174 1.16 -7.97 7.33
C LEU A 174 0.11 -6.88 7.54
N GLY A 175 -0.33 -6.27 6.45
CA GLY A 175 -1.39 -5.28 6.49
C GLY A 175 -1.63 -4.62 5.14
N ILE A 176 -2.68 -3.81 5.15
CA ILE A 176 -3.11 -2.99 4.00
C ILE A 176 -3.17 -1.54 4.45
N PHE A 177 -2.51 -0.67 3.69
CA PHE A 177 -2.59 0.77 3.83
C PHE A 177 -3.32 1.35 2.62
N SER A 178 -4.53 1.81 2.81
CA SER A 178 -5.33 2.44 1.75
C SER A 178 -5.32 3.95 1.93
N GLN A 179 -5.05 4.71 0.87
CA GLN A 179 -4.91 6.16 0.93
C GLN A 179 -5.64 6.90 -0.18
N LYS A 180 -6.06 8.12 0.16
CA LYS A 180 -6.60 9.14 -0.75
C LYS A 180 -5.86 10.45 -0.49
N LEU A 181 -5.63 11.29 -1.50
CA LEU A 181 -5.07 12.63 -1.31
C LEU A 181 -6.20 13.65 -1.28
N LEU A 182 -6.20 14.49 -0.26
CA LEU A 182 -7.19 15.55 -0.03
C LEU A 182 -6.53 16.92 -0.15
N PRO A 183 -7.24 17.94 -0.63
CA PRO A 183 -6.81 19.35 -0.48
C PRO A 183 -6.69 19.72 1.00
N SER A 184 -5.52 20.22 1.40
CA SER A 184 -5.28 20.72 2.75
C SER A 184 -5.63 22.21 2.87
N THR A 185 -5.71 22.71 4.09
CA THR A 185 -5.90 24.14 4.40
C THR A 185 -4.71 25.01 3.96
N LYS A 186 -3.57 24.39 3.59
CA LYS A 186 -2.32 25.07 3.16
C LYS A 186 -2.10 25.04 1.65
N ASP A 187 -3.14 24.81 0.85
CA ASP A 187 -3.07 24.65 -0.62
C ASP A 187 -2.12 23.54 -1.10
N THR A 188 -1.90 22.53 -0.26
CA THR A 188 -1.14 21.31 -0.59
C THR A 188 -2.06 20.11 -0.54
N LEU A 189 -1.56 18.93 -0.97
CA LEU A 189 -2.27 17.67 -0.80
C LEU A 189 -1.79 16.98 0.47
N ILE A 190 -2.73 16.40 1.23
CA ILE A 190 -2.45 15.61 2.43
C ILE A 190 -3.11 14.23 2.30
N PRO A 191 -2.46 13.13 2.72
CA PRO A 191 -3.06 11.82 2.70
C PRO A 191 -4.08 11.64 3.82
N ALA A 192 -5.27 11.18 3.48
CA ALA A 192 -6.16 10.49 4.40
C ALA A 192 -6.07 9.00 4.12
N TYR A 193 -6.05 8.19 5.16
CA TYR A 193 -5.76 6.77 5.04
C TYR A 193 -6.64 5.89 5.92
N GLU A 194 -6.70 4.64 5.55
CA GLU A 194 -7.28 3.53 6.28
C GLU A 194 -6.22 2.43 6.44
N ILE A 195 -6.13 1.84 7.62
CA ILE A 195 -5.14 0.82 7.95
C ILE A 195 -5.87 -0.44 8.42
N LEU A 196 -5.56 -1.57 7.80
CA LEU A 196 -5.89 -2.90 8.27
C LEU A 196 -4.58 -3.64 8.59
N SER A 197 -4.37 -4.00 9.85
CA SER A 197 -3.29 -4.90 10.29
C SER A 197 -3.81 -6.33 10.39
N ASN A 198 -3.06 -7.30 9.88
CA ASN A 198 -3.41 -8.71 10.02
C ASN A 198 -2.98 -9.24 11.39
N GLU A 199 -3.68 -8.81 12.43
CA GLU A 199 -3.45 -9.22 13.82
C GLU A 199 -4.73 -9.79 14.43
N GLY A 200 -4.58 -10.57 15.49
CA GLY A 200 -5.73 -11.15 16.21
C GLY A 200 -6.59 -12.05 15.33
N ALA A 201 -7.89 -11.77 15.28
CA ALA A 201 -8.87 -12.56 14.54
C ALA A 201 -8.87 -12.28 13.01
N VAL A 202 -8.15 -11.26 12.54
CA VAL A 202 -8.17 -10.86 11.12
C VAL A 202 -7.70 -12.01 10.21
N SER A 203 -6.69 -12.78 10.63
CA SER A 203 -6.20 -13.91 9.84
C SER A 203 -7.23 -15.02 9.66
N ASP A 204 -8.11 -15.24 10.65
CA ASP A 204 -9.19 -16.23 10.54
C ASP A 204 -10.29 -15.73 9.60
N TRP A 205 -10.69 -14.47 9.72
CA TRP A 205 -11.63 -13.85 8.80
C TRP A 205 -11.11 -13.79 7.35
N LEU A 206 -9.80 -13.65 7.17
CA LEU A 206 -9.19 -13.72 5.83
C LEU A 206 -9.30 -15.12 5.23
N ARG A 207 -9.09 -16.19 6.02
CA ARG A 207 -9.26 -17.58 5.55
C ARG A 207 -10.68 -17.86 5.09
N ASP A 208 -11.67 -17.33 5.83
CA ASP A 208 -13.08 -17.53 5.54
C ASP A 208 -13.65 -16.48 4.57
N LEU A 209 -12.83 -15.48 4.19
CA LEU A 209 -13.21 -14.32 3.40
C LEU A 209 -14.42 -13.57 4.00
N ASP A 210 -14.46 -13.47 5.34
CA ASP A 210 -15.49 -12.70 6.04
C ASP A 210 -15.17 -11.19 5.99
N LEU A 211 -15.45 -10.61 4.84
CA LEU A 211 -15.20 -9.19 4.60
C LEU A 211 -16.06 -8.28 5.49
N ALA A 212 -17.22 -8.77 5.96
CA ALA A 212 -18.09 -8.00 6.84
C ALA A 212 -17.46 -7.85 8.24
N ALA A 213 -16.92 -8.93 8.80
CA ALA A 213 -16.21 -8.90 10.08
C ALA A 213 -14.95 -8.02 10.00
N ILE A 214 -14.17 -8.12 8.90
CA ILE A 214 -13.00 -7.26 8.66
C ILE A 214 -13.40 -5.79 8.60
N THR A 215 -14.45 -5.46 7.84
CA THR A 215 -14.94 -4.07 7.72
C THR A 215 -15.34 -3.50 9.08
N GLU A 216 -16.10 -4.27 9.87
CA GLU A 216 -16.51 -3.85 11.21
C GLU A 216 -15.31 -3.65 12.14
N HIS A 217 -14.30 -4.53 12.03
CA HIS A 217 -13.07 -4.45 12.82
C HIS A 217 -12.26 -3.18 12.51
N VAL A 218 -12.10 -2.83 11.23
CA VAL A 218 -11.44 -1.58 10.81
C VAL A 218 -12.20 -0.36 11.32
N HIS A 219 -13.54 -0.39 11.29
CA HIS A 219 -14.36 0.72 11.77
C HIS A 219 -14.27 0.94 13.29
N ARG A 220 -13.95 -0.08 14.07
CA ARG A 220 -13.74 0.05 15.52
C ARG A 220 -12.46 0.75 15.91
N SER A 221 -11.65 1.23 14.98
CA SER A 221 -10.39 1.97 15.11
C SER A 221 -9.64 1.92 16.46
N GLY A 222 -8.31 1.86 16.40
CA GLY A 222 -7.46 1.83 17.61
C GLY A 222 -7.27 0.43 18.20
N VAL A 223 -7.93 -0.60 17.67
CA VAL A 223 -7.68 -2.00 18.01
C VAL A 223 -6.60 -2.55 17.08
N ASP A 224 -5.56 -3.15 17.63
CA ASP A 224 -4.48 -3.80 16.86
C ASP A 224 -3.79 -2.90 15.80
N GLY A 225 -3.77 -1.59 16.04
CA GLY A 225 -3.16 -0.62 15.12
C GLY A 225 -4.00 -0.30 13.88
N ASN A 226 -5.27 -0.71 13.84
CA ASN A 226 -6.19 -0.37 12.77
C ASN A 226 -6.65 1.08 12.86
N VAL A 227 -6.81 1.71 11.71
CA VAL A 227 -7.30 3.09 11.59
C VAL A 227 -8.37 3.12 10.52
N SER A 228 -9.58 3.55 10.85
CA SER A 228 -10.62 3.77 9.84
C SER A 228 -10.39 5.11 9.12
N LEU A 229 -10.83 5.18 7.86
CA LEU A 229 -10.82 6.46 7.13
C LEU A 229 -11.58 7.54 7.89
N LEU A 230 -12.69 7.19 8.55
CA LEU A 230 -13.49 8.12 9.37
C LEU A 230 -12.67 8.74 10.50
N THR A 231 -11.93 7.91 11.26
CA THR A 231 -11.08 8.37 12.36
C THR A 231 -9.92 9.23 11.84
N CYS A 232 -9.30 8.82 10.73
CA CYS A 232 -8.25 9.62 10.09
C CYS A 232 -8.78 11.00 9.67
N LEU A 233 -9.93 11.08 9.00
CA LEU A 233 -10.53 12.34 8.57
C LEU A 233 -10.90 13.24 9.77
N ALA A 234 -11.46 12.65 10.84
CA ALA A 234 -11.77 13.41 12.04
C ALA A 234 -10.52 14.00 12.69
N HIS A 235 -9.41 13.23 12.74
CA HIS A 235 -8.12 13.71 13.24
C HIS A 235 -7.57 14.87 12.38
N LEU A 236 -7.60 14.72 11.05
CA LEU A 236 -7.15 15.78 10.13
C LEU A 236 -7.95 17.07 10.29
N CYS A 237 -9.25 16.96 10.59
CA CYS A 237 -10.08 18.14 10.90
C CYS A 237 -9.73 18.74 12.26
N ALA A 238 -9.50 17.91 13.29
CA ALA A 238 -9.14 18.37 14.63
C ALA A 238 -7.79 19.11 14.66
N GLU A 239 -6.84 18.67 13.81
CA GLU A 239 -5.54 19.34 13.60
C GLU A 239 -5.62 20.53 12.62
N GLU A 240 -6.82 20.91 12.17
CA GLU A 240 -7.06 22.00 11.22
C GLU A 240 -6.29 21.84 9.88
N LEU A 241 -5.91 20.61 9.53
CA LEU A 241 -5.19 20.31 8.29
C LEU A 241 -6.13 20.20 7.08
N VAL A 242 -7.39 19.80 7.33
CA VAL A 242 -8.45 19.66 6.31
C VAL A 242 -9.74 20.29 6.85
N THR A 243 -10.50 20.97 5.99
CA THR A 243 -11.80 21.52 6.42
C THR A 243 -12.85 20.41 6.52
N PRO A 244 -13.89 20.58 7.39
CA PRO A 244 -14.98 19.61 7.50
C PRO A 244 -15.68 19.31 6.17
N GLU A 245 -15.84 20.32 5.31
CA GLU A 245 -16.49 20.18 3.99
C GLU A 245 -15.68 19.27 3.07
N VAL A 246 -14.34 19.44 3.06
CA VAL A 246 -13.45 18.57 2.29
C VAL A 246 -13.47 17.16 2.86
N ALA A 247 -13.35 17.00 4.18
CA ALA A 247 -13.39 15.70 4.82
C ALA A 247 -14.71 14.95 4.53
N GLU A 248 -15.87 15.64 4.57
CA GLU A 248 -17.17 15.05 4.24
C GLU A 248 -17.24 14.59 2.78
N ALA A 249 -16.65 15.33 1.84
CA ALA A 249 -16.66 14.96 0.43
C ALA A 249 -15.87 13.69 0.13
N TYR A 250 -14.89 13.35 0.96
CA TYR A 250 -14.05 12.15 0.81
C TYR A 250 -14.43 11.01 1.76
N CYS A 251 -15.40 11.23 2.65
CA CYS A 251 -15.89 10.27 3.62
C CYS A 251 -17.02 9.41 3.06
N ASP A 252 -16.90 8.08 3.23
CA ASP A 252 -17.94 7.15 2.82
C ASP A 252 -19.18 7.24 3.76
N ARG A 253 -19.02 7.83 4.98
CA ARG A 253 -20.05 7.98 6.02
C ARG A 253 -20.13 9.42 6.57
N PRO A 254 -20.50 10.41 5.75
CA PRO A 254 -20.45 11.82 6.14
C PRO A 254 -21.33 12.16 7.34
N GLY A 255 -22.43 11.42 7.54
CA GLY A 255 -23.30 11.59 8.70
C GLY A 255 -22.66 11.18 10.02
N GLU A 256 -21.82 10.14 10.02
CA GLU A 256 -21.05 9.72 11.19
C GLU A 256 -19.90 10.70 11.46
N LEU A 257 -19.21 11.15 10.41
CA LEU A 257 -18.15 12.16 10.54
C LEU A 257 -18.68 13.44 11.19
N ARG A 258 -19.85 13.94 10.77
CA ARG A 258 -20.46 15.13 11.41
C ARG A 258 -20.78 14.94 12.88
N ARG A 259 -21.22 13.74 13.29
CA ARG A 259 -21.47 13.45 14.71
C ARG A 259 -20.17 13.44 15.49
N LEU A 260 -19.15 12.78 14.95
CA LEU A 260 -17.83 12.69 15.58
C LEU A 260 -17.17 14.08 15.75
N LEU A 261 -17.24 14.92 14.71
CA LEU A 261 -16.71 16.29 14.77
C LEU A 261 -17.44 17.21 15.77
N ARG A 262 -18.71 16.88 16.11
CA ARG A 262 -19.50 17.60 17.13
C ARG A 262 -19.29 17.05 18.55
N GLY A 263 -18.47 16.01 18.73
CA GLY A 263 -18.28 15.34 20.01
C GLY A 263 -19.53 14.53 20.46
N ILE A 264 -20.35 14.06 19.51
CA ILE A 264 -21.54 13.22 19.77
C ILE A 264 -21.13 11.80 19.37
N GLU A 265 -20.92 10.92 20.39
CA GLU A 265 -20.68 9.47 20.21
C GLU A 265 -21.93 8.74 19.69
#